data_9cef07050fcac757f138dc74f1824fe9
#
_entry.id   9cef07050fcac757f138dc74f1824fe9
#
_cell.length_a   1.000
_cell.length_b   1.000
_cell.length_c   1.000
_cell.angle_alpha   90.00
_cell.angle_beta   90.00
_cell.angle_gamma   90.00
#
_symmetry.space_group_name_H-M   'P 1'
#
loop_
_entity.id
_entity.type
_entity.pdbx_description
1 polymer ?
#
loop_
_entity_poly.entity_id
_entity_poly.type
_entity_poly.pdbx_seq_one_letter_code
_entity_poly.pdbx_strand_id
1 'polypeptide(L)'
;MRLLRAPLFWLVFSLVILGTLLIFPIVIPIGPMYWDTYLYLDAAQRIRTGQIPAVDFLTPVGPLGYYLFAWGLDMLPHAQPLLLAQWSLLAVAVPLMAVVLAEPGPQNRTLAFALLIPFLVFAIFPANVQSFHSYPGLDGFGIYNRQSSLLLYVLMCGLMFMRDGRRLAIFCALTMLSLFLIKITGFLVGGLFGLTALLAGRISVKSIIIAAVIAIAGLLVLEMNGQMISAYIDSIIQLVAANDDVLLPRFLTVMSGKLDVILPASLLVLALFWIETGGIIHAGRFLDRGSVWLAITLLGGIILETQNTGSQEFIFLWPVLLMIYQRLKHLQAKPQLAFLILAAFCTIPTFAQVTHKTLRAIAVAPTYVQPPVTEVKNLAQVSTKKEIMERTLLLKQHYADYPQPYKALARQGQLASWRLYSELDYQMFWIIEADEVVKAIKQFEAQNGIHLNSLMALDFADPFPWLLDREATREIQIGADPFRTVTAMTPEIKAAVETTDGVLQPTCPATSARLALREIYDDALQDREVVQLDPCWNLLLRPGLLKK
;
A
#
# COMPACT_ATOMS: atom_id res chain seq x y z
N MET A 1 -24.14 -29.20 -6.57
CA MET A 1 -24.59 -28.14 -7.51
C MET A 1 -25.17 -26.89 -6.85
N ARG A 2 -25.99 -26.94 -5.76
CA ARG A 2 -26.54 -25.72 -5.11
C ARG A 2 -25.46 -24.81 -4.50
N LEU A 3 -24.42 -25.37 -3.86
CA LEU A 3 -23.30 -24.64 -3.24
C LEU A 3 -22.50 -23.83 -4.26
N LEU A 4 -22.17 -24.40 -5.42
CA LEU A 4 -21.42 -23.71 -6.50
C LEU A 4 -22.16 -22.50 -7.09
N ARG A 5 -23.45 -22.38 -6.80
CA ARG A 5 -24.27 -21.24 -7.24
C ARG A 5 -24.37 -20.12 -6.20
N ALA A 6 -23.75 -20.27 -5.04
CA ALA A 6 -23.77 -19.30 -3.95
C ALA A 6 -22.55 -18.36 -4.04
N PRO A 7 -22.72 -17.03 -4.16
CA PRO A 7 -21.59 -16.08 -4.20
C PRO A 7 -20.69 -16.19 -2.97
N LEU A 8 -21.26 -16.38 -1.77
CA LEU A 8 -20.52 -16.57 -0.53
C LEU A 8 -19.61 -17.81 -0.56
N PHE A 9 -20.01 -18.88 -1.27
CA PHE A 9 -19.13 -20.03 -1.45
C PHE A 9 -17.84 -19.64 -2.17
N TRP A 10 -17.92 -18.89 -3.26
CA TRP A 10 -16.76 -18.46 -4.02
C TRP A 10 -15.88 -17.47 -3.25
N LEU A 11 -16.51 -16.61 -2.43
CA LEU A 11 -15.77 -15.70 -1.55
C LEU A 11 -14.93 -16.49 -0.53
N VAL A 12 -15.53 -17.45 0.18
CA VAL A 12 -14.82 -18.30 1.16
C VAL A 12 -13.82 -19.21 0.48
N PHE A 13 -14.15 -19.81 -0.65
CA PHE A 13 -13.27 -20.69 -1.42
C PHE A 13 -11.99 -19.95 -1.87
N SER A 14 -12.14 -18.71 -2.39
CA SER A 14 -11.00 -17.88 -2.75
C SER A 14 -10.12 -17.58 -1.54
N LEU A 15 -10.70 -17.24 -0.39
CA LEU A 15 -9.93 -17.00 0.84
C LEU A 15 -9.15 -18.23 1.29
N VAL A 16 -9.76 -19.42 1.22
CA VAL A 16 -9.08 -20.67 1.56
C VAL A 16 -7.91 -20.95 0.61
N ILE A 17 -8.10 -20.73 -0.70
CA ILE A 17 -6.99 -20.88 -1.67
C ILE A 17 -5.85 -19.92 -1.36
N LEU A 18 -6.14 -18.64 -1.14
CA LEU A 18 -5.10 -17.63 -0.86
C LEU A 18 -4.38 -17.93 0.45
N GLY A 19 -5.10 -18.30 1.51
CA GLY A 19 -4.51 -18.73 2.77
C GLY A 19 -3.62 -19.96 2.60
N THR A 20 -4.04 -20.93 1.80
CA THR A 20 -3.24 -22.12 1.47
C THR A 20 -1.97 -21.74 0.69
N LEU A 21 -2.08 -20.84 -0.27
CA LEU A 21 -0.90 -20.37 -1.03
C LEU A 21 0.13 -19.67 -0.13
N LEU A 22 -0.30 -18.93 0.89
CA LEU A 22 0.62 -18.28 1.83
C LEU A 22 1.36 -19.26 2.77
N ILE A 23 0.95 -20.51 2.88
CA ILE A 23 1.68 -21.53 3.64
C ILE A 23 2.98 -21.93 2.94
N PHE A 24 3.02 -21.82 1.61
CA PHE A 24 4.16 -22.25 0.79
C PHE A 24 5.10 -21.07 0.50
N PRO A 25 6.42 -21.30 0.40
CA PRO A 25 7.40 -20.28 0.02
C PRO A 25 7.31 -19.99 -1.49
N ILE A 26 6.30 -19.23 -1.89
CA ILE A 26 6.08 -18.88 -3.28
C ILE A 26 7.12 -17.86 -3.74
N VAL A 27 7.77 -18.12 -4.87
CA VAL A 27 8.68 -17.19 -5.52
C VAL A 27 7.93 -16.39 -6.58
N ILE A 28 8.02 -15.07 -6.50
CA ILE A 28 7.37 -14.17 -7.46
C ILE A 28 8.39 -13.42 -8.33
N PRO A 29 8.08 -13.12 -9.60
CA PRO A 29 8.84 -12.17 -10.39
C PRO A 29 8.80 -10.78 -9.73
N ILE A 30 9.98 -10.23 -9.38
CA ILE A 30 10.08 -8.91 -8.77
C ILE A 30 9.75 -7.83 -9.79
N GLY A 31 8.97 -6.86 -9.37
CA GLY A 31 8.67 -5.64 -10.12
C GLY A 31 9.38 -4.42 -9.53
N PRO A 32 9.14 -3.23 -10.09
CA PRO A 32 9.74 -2.00 -9.61
C PRO A 32 9.26 -1.63 -8.20
N MET A 33 10.06 -0.83 -7.53
CA MET A 33 9.73 -0.22 -6.22
C MET A 33 9.29 -1.24 -5.16
N TYR A 34 10.04 -2.32 -4.99
CA TYR A 34 9.72 -3.38 -4.01
C TYR A 34 9.91 -2.94 -2.54
N TRP A 35 10.31 -1.72 -2.31
CA TRP A 35 10.69 -1.14 -1.03
C TRP A 35 9.55 -1.03 0.00
N ASP A 36 8.27 -0.81 -0.40
CA ASP A 36 7.18 -0.79 0.59
C ASP A 36 7.02 -2.14 1.28
N THR A 37 7.39 -3.24 0.59
CA THR A 37 7.43 -4.58 1.20
C THR A 37 8.43 -4.64 2.37
N TYR A 38 9.58 -3.95 2.24
CA TYR A 38 10.57 -3.88 3.31
C TYR A 38 10.07 -3.06 4.50
N LEU A 39 9.26 -2.01 4.26
CA LEU A 39 8.62 -1.25 5.33
C LEU A 39 7.66 -2.11 6.17
N TYR A 40 6.94 -3.02 5.51
CA TYR A 40 6.06 -3.93 6.22
C TYR A 40 6.86 -4.91 7.10
N LEU A 41 8.03 -5.36 6.66
CA LEU A 41 8.93 -6.21 7.46
C LEU A 41 9.55 -5.45 8.63
N ASP A 42 10.01 -4.21 8.43
CA ASP A 42 10.49 -3.33 9.49
C ASP A 42 9.40 -3.08 10.54
N ALA A 43 8.20 -2.65 10.11
CA ALA A 43 7.07 -2.45 11.01
C ALA A 43 6.68 -3.73 11.77
N ALA A 44 6.70 -4.90 11.12
CA ALA A 44 6.41 -6.17 11.77
C ALA A 44 7.42 -6.50 12.87
N GLN A 45 8.72 -6.28 12.63
CA GLN A 45 9.74 -6.50 13.66
C GLN A 45 9.56 -5.55 14.85
N ARG A 46 9.28 -4.27 14.59
CA ARG A 46 8.99 -3.28 15.64
C ARG A 46 7.79 -3.71 16.49
N ILE A 47 6.69 -4.12 15.86
CA ILE A 47 5.50 -4.63 16.56
C ILE A 47 5.84 -5.87 17.39
N ARG A 48 6.63 -6.82 16.86
CA ARG A 48 7.08 -8.02 17.59
C ARG A 48 7.94 -7.71 18.80
N THR A 49 8.74 -6.64 18.74
CA THR A 49 9.56 -6.16 19.87
C THR A 49 8.82 -5.21 20.80
N GLY A 50 7.48 -5.08 20.63
CA GLY A 50 6.61 -4.32 21.54
C GLY A 50 6.53 -2.82 21.23
N GLN A 51 6.99 -2.37 20.05
CA GLN A 51 6.82 -0.99 19.61
C GLN A 51 5.42 -0.79 18.99
N ILE A 52 4.84 0.37 19.24
CA ILE A 52 3.50 0.75 18.77
C ILE A 52 3.63 1.71 17.58
N PRO A 53 3.05 1.39 16.39
CA PRO A 53 3.06 2.28 15.24
C PRO A 53 2.49 3.67 15.58
N ALA A 54 3.10 4.71 15.05
CA ALA A 54 2.88 6.13 15.28
C ALA A 54 3.27 6.65 16.68
N VAL A 55 3.41 5.77 17.69
CA VAL A 55 3.84 6.15 19.05
C VAL A 55 5.35 6.00 19.20
N ASP A 56 5.87 4.79 18.99
CA ASP A 56 7.30 4.47 19.15
C ASP A 56 8.12 4.65 17.89
N PHE A 57 7.46 4.81 16.75
CA PHE A 57 8.08 5.08 15.46
C PHE A 57 7.09 5.75 14.50
N LEU A 58 7.58 6.70 13.71
CA LEU A 58 6.73 7.44 12.78
C LEU A 58 6.38 6.60 11.55
N THR A 59 5.12 6.66 11.12
CA THR A 59 4.62 5.89 9.99
C THR A 59 3.98 6.79 8.93
N PRO A 60 4.21 6.55 7.63
CA PRO A 60 3.60 7.35 6.56
C PRO A 60 2.11 7.06 6.35
N VAL A 61 1.59 5.99 6.95
CA VAL A 61 0.21 5.52 6.81
C VAL A 61 -0.30 4.92 8.12
N GLY A 62 -1.58 4.59 8.19
CA GLY A 62 -2.20 4.07 9.41
C GLY A 62 -1.72 2.68 9.82
N PRO A 63 -1.92 2.31 11.09
CA PRO A 63 -1.31 1.13 11.71
C PRO A 63 -1.92 -0.21 11.29
N LEU A 64 -3.18 -0.24 10.80
CA LEU A 64 -3.91 -1.49 10.58
C LEU A 64 -3.20 -2.44 9.60
N GLY A 65 -2.67 -1.90 8.49
CA GLY A 65 -1.96 -2.73 7.50
C GLY A 65 -0.72 -3.41 8.09
N TYR A 66 0.03 -2.71 8.93
CA TYR A 66 1.21 -3.24 9.60
C TYR A 66 0.87 -4.32 10.63
N TYR A 67 -0.16 -4.12 11.45
CA TYR A 67 -0.62 -5.13 12.41
C TYR A 67 -1.13 -6.39 11.71
N LEU A 68 -1.96 -6.25 10.66
CA LEU A 68 -2.45 -7.39 9.90
C LEU A 68 -1.30 -8.19 9.25
N PHE A 69 -0.30 -7.49 8.73
CA PHE A 69 0.89 -8.12 8.17
C PHE A 69 1.73 -8.83 9.24
N ALA A 70 2.00 -8.17 10.38
CA ALA A 70 2.79 -8.73 11.47
C ALA A 70 2.14 -10.02 12.02
N TRP A 71 0.84 -10.00 12.32
CA TRP A 71 0.10 -11.19 12.77
C TRP A 71 0.06 -12.28 11.69
N GLY A 72 -0.10 -11.88 10.42
CA GLY A 72 -0.03 -12.82 9.30
C GLY A 72 1.34 -13.49 9.18
N LEU A 73 2.42 -12.73 9.37
CA LEU A 73 3.80 -13.25 9.32
C LEU A 73 4.12 -14.16 10.52
N ASP A 74 3.53 -13.91 11.70
CA ASP A 74 3.64 -14.79 12.87
C ASP A 74 2.93 -16.14 12.64
N MET A 75 1.76 -16.11 12.00
CA MET A 75 1.00 -17.32 11.68
C MET A 75 1.57 -18.10 10.48
N LEU A 76 2.17 -17.39 9.52
CA LEU A 76 2.63 -17.90 8.23
C LEU A 76 4.07 -17.41 7.95
N PRO A 77 5.07 -17.92 8.71
CA PRO A 77 6.45 -17.40 8.68
C PRO A 77 7.16 -17.58 7.34
N HIS A 78 6.66 -18.45 6.46
CA HIS A 78 7.21 -18.69 5.12
C HIS A 78 6.45 -17.98 4.00
N ALA A 79 5.44 -17.17 4.35
CA ALA A 79 4.64 -16.46 3.35
C ALA A 79 5.50 -15.48 2.54
N GLN A 80 5.20 -15.39 1.25
CA GLN A 80 5.81 -14.38 0.39
C GLN A 80 5.36 -12.98 0.84
N PRO A 81 6.30 -12.05 1.16
CA PRO A 81 5.96 -10.81 1.88
C PRO A 81 4.99 -9.90 1.13
N LEU A 82 5.13 -9.72 -0.19
CA LEU A 82 4.21 -8.88 -0.96
C LEU A 82 2.80 -9.46 -0.99
N LEU A 83 2.67 -10.78 -1.19
CA LEU A 83 1.37 -11.46 -1.20
C LEU A 83 0.73 -11.38 0.18
N LEU A 84 1.50 -11.57 1.24
CA LEU A 84 1.00 -11.45 2.61
C LEU A 84 0.52 -10.02 2.90
N ALA A 85 1.30 -9.00 2.55
CA ALA A 85 0.93 -7.60 2.76
C ALA A 85 -0.37 -7.24 2.02
N GLN A 86 -0.55 -7.75 0.78
CA GLN A 86 -1.76 -7.54 0.01
C GLN A 86 -2.97 -8.30 0.58
N TRP A 87 -2.80 -9.58 0.92
CA TRP A 87 -3.91 -10.47 1.27
C TRP A 87 -4.29 -10.43 2.75
N SER A 88 -3.44 -9.92 3.63
CA SER A 88 -3.76 -9.75 5.05
C SER A 88 -5.01 -8.87 5.27
N LEU A 89 -5.25 -7.87 4.41
CA LEU A 89 -6.46 -7.04 4.47
C LEU A 89 -7.75 -7.86 4.29
N LEU A 90 -7.69 -9.03 3.64
CA LEU A 90 -8.87 -9.86 3.43
C LEU A 90 -9.51 -10.33 4.73
N ALA A 91 -8.76 -10.36 5.83
CA ALA A 91 -9.32 -10.57 7.18
C ALA A 91 -10.40 -9.53 7.54
N VAL A 92 -10.31 -8.33 6.99
CA VAL A 92 -11.29 -7.23 7.18
C VAL A 92 -12.25 -7.12 6.00
N ALA A 93 -11.74 -7.10 4.78
CA ALA A 93 -12.54 -6.84 3.58
C ALA A 93 -13.53 -7.96 3.25
N VAL A 94 -13.17 -9.24 3.50
CA VAL A 94 -14.05 -10.39 3.20
C VAL A 94 -15.29 -10.44 4.10
N PRO A 95 -15.21 -10.29 5.43
CA PRO A 95 -16.39 -10.19 6.27
C PRO A 95 -17.33 -9.04 5.87
N LEU A 96 -16.77 -7.87 5.56
CA LEU A 96 -17.55 -6.72 5.10
C LEU A 96 -18.24 -7.00 3.77
N MET A 97 -17.54 -7.58 2.80
CA MET A 97 -18.14 -7.97 1.52
C MET A 97 -19.19 -9.07 1.69
N ALA A 98 -19.00 -10.02 2.59
CA ALA A 98 -19.98 -11.05 2.92
C ALA A 98 -21.29 -10.45 3.46
N VAL A 99 -21.21 -9.41 4.29
CA VAL A 99 -22.39 -8.66 4.79
C VAL A 99 -23.16 -8.03 3.62
N VAL A 100 -22.47 -7.43 2.66
CA VAL A 100 -23.10 -6.87 1.45
C VAL A 100 -23.80 -7.96 0.63
N LEU A 101 -23.12 -9.08 0.37
CA LEU A 101 -23.67 -10.18 -0.44
C LEU A 101 -24.83 -10.91 0.25
N ALA A 102 -24.95 -10.81 1.57
CA ALA A 102 -26.06 -11.40 2.34
C ALA A 102 -27.33 -10.54 2.33
N GLU A 103 -27.28 -9.30 1.83
CA GLU A 103 -28.44 -8.41 1.76
C GLU A 103 -29.47 -8.85 0.68
N PRO A 104 -30.78 -8.55 0.86
CA PRO A 104 -31.84 -8.96 -0.07
C PRO A 104 -31.69 -8.45 -1.50
N GLY A 105 -31.09 -7.27 -1.71
CA GLY A 105 -30.84 -6.71 -3.05
C GLY A 105 -29.89 -7.58 -3.87
N PRO A 106 -28.69 -7.89 -3.35
CA PRO A 106 -27.73 -8.82 -3.94
C PRO A 106 -28.16 -10.30 -3.94
N GLN A 107 -29.28 -10.70 -3.35
CA GLN A 107 -29.81 -12.07 -3.50
C GLN A 107 -30.18 -12.41 -4.96
N ASN A 108 -30.35 -11.41 -5.82
CA ASN A 108 -30.27 -11.63 -7.26
C ASN A 108 -28.83 -12.06 -7.60
N ARG A 109 -28.68 -13.33 -7.95
CA ARG A 109 -27.36 -13.96 -8.22
C ARG A 109 -26.51 -13.20 -9.22
N THR A 110 -27.11 -12.70 -10.28
CA THR A 110 -26.40 -11.94 -11.33
C THR A 110 -25.75 -10.69 -10.73
N LEU A 111 -26.48 -9.95 -9.91
CA LEU A 111 -25.96 -8.77 -9.24
C LEU A 111 -24.87 -9.14 -8.23
N ALA A 112 -25.10 -10.19 -7.43
CA ALA A 112 -24.12 -10.64 -6.46
C ALA A 112 -22.79 -11.04 -7.12
N PHE A 113 -22.82 -11.76 -8.25
CA PHE A 113 -21.59 -12.07 -9.00
C PHE A 113 -21.00 -10.85 -9.71
N ALA A 114 -21.81 -9.91 -10.19
CA ALA A 114 -21.32 -8.67 -10.78
C ALA A 114 -20.59 -7.77 -9.75
N LEU A 115 -20.91 -7.90 -8.46
CA LEU A 115 -20.15 -7.27 -7.37
C LEU A 115 -18.97 -8.12 -6.89
N LEU A 116 -19.11 -9.44 -6.84
CA LEU A 116 -18.11 -10.35 -6.31
C LEU A 116 -16.91 -10.51 -7.25
N ILE A 117 -17.13 -10.67 -8.56
CA ILE A 117 -16.03 -10.92 -9.50
C ILE A 117 -15.00 -9.80 -9.51
N PRO A 118 -15.36 -8.50 -9.65
CA PRO A 118 -14.39 -7.42 -9.55
C PRO A 118 -13.71 -7.38 -8.18
N PHE A 119 -14.48 -7.58 -7.09
CA PHE A 119 -13.89 -7.65 -5.75
C PHE A 119 -12.79 -8.71 -5.68
N LEU A 120 -13.04 -9.93 -6.15
CA LEU A 120 -12.05 -11.00 -6.14
C LEU A 120 -10.82 -10.68 -7.00
N VAL A 121 -11.01 -10.15 -8.20
CA VAL A 121 -9.88 -9.77 -9.07
C VAL A 121 -9.00 -8.73 -8.40
N PHE A 122 -9.57 -7.67 -7.85
CA PHE A 122 -8.82 -6.60 -7.21
C PHE A 122 -8.24 -7.01 -5.85
N ALA A 123 -8.87 -7.94 -5.14
CA ALA A 123 -8.36 -8.50 -3.90
C ALA A 123 -7.20 -9.47 -4.11
N ILE A 124 -7.28 -10.32 -5.14
CA ILE A 124 -6.32 -11.40 -5.40
C ILE A 124 -5.06 -10.88 -6.09
N PHE A 125 -5.20 -10.01 -7.09
CA PHE A 125 -4.09 -9.59 -7.93
C PHE A 125 -3.31 -8.42 -7.33
N PRO A 126 -2.07 -8.64 -6.85
CA PRO A 126 -1.26 -7.66 -6.14
C PRO A 126 -0.51 -6.74 -7.12
N ALA A 127 -1.21 -6.18 -8.09
CA ALA A 127 -0.62 -5.33 -9.12
C ALA A 127 -1.26 -3.93 -9.13
N ASN A 128 -0.43 -2.92 -9.34
CA ASN A 128 -0.87 -1.55 -9.58
C ASN A 128 -1.23 -1.33 -11.04
N VAL A 129 -2.08 -0.36 -11.31
CA VAL A 129 -2.41 0.05 -12.69
C VAL A 129 -1.18 0.71 -13.34
N GLN A 130 -0.46 1.59 -12.61
CA GLN A 130 0.73 2.26 -13.11
C GLN A 130 1.86 1.28 -13.39
N SER A 131 2.58 1.49 -14.51
CA SER A 131 3.73 0.69 -14.92
C SER A 131 4.98 1.56 -14.96
N PHE A 132 6.03 1.15 -14.25
CA PHE A 132 7.34 1.81 -14.28
C PHE A 132 8.35 1.06 -15.14
N HIS A 133 8.09 -0.19 -15.45
CA HIS A 133 8.99 -1.04 -16.20
C HIS A 133 8.25 -1.95 -17.18
N SER A 134 8.88 -2.26 -18.31
CA SER A 134 8.30 -3.12 -19.37
C SER A 134 8.40 -4.62 -19.08
N TYR A 135 9.33 -5.05 -18.21
CA TYR A 135 9.49 -6.47 -17.87
C TYR A 135 8.37 -6.94 -16.93
N PRO A 136 7.89 -8.18 -17.11
CA PRO A 136 6.90 -8.76 -16.23
C PRO A 136 7.44 -8.92 -14.80
N GLY A 137 6.69 -8.41 -13.83
CA GLY A 137 6.98 -8.51 -12.41
C GLY A 137 5.85 -7.89 -11.59
N LEU A 138 5.81 -8.17 -10.31
CA LEU A 138 4.84 -7.61 -9.37
C LEU A 138 5.49 -6.44 -8.62
N ASP A 139 4.90 -5.27 -8.76
CA ASP A 139 5.35 -4.06 -8.10
C ASP A 139 5.06 -4.11 -6.60
N GLY A 140 6.06 -3.76 -5.80
CA GLY A 140 5.99 -3.84 -4.33
C GLY A 140 5.68 -2.52 -3.62
N PHE A 141 5.06 -1.55 -4.30
CA PHE A 141 4.73 -0.24 -3.71
C PHE A 141 3.23 0.03 -3.70
N GLY A 142 2.82 1.00 -2.89
CA GLY A 142 1.43 1.46 -2.82
C GLY A 142 0.45 0.41 -2.28
N ILE A 143 0.92 -0.53 -1.48
CA ILE A 143 0.09 -1.61 -0.89
C ILE A 143 -1.10 -1.00 -0.15
N TYR A 144 -0.87 0.01 0.69
CA TYR A 144 -1.90 0.73 1.42
C TYR A 144 -2.89 1.49 0.51
N ASN A 145 -2.46 1.92 -0.68
CA ASN A 145 -3.35 2.55 -1.66
C ASN A 145 -4.30 1.51 -2.26
N ARG A 146 -3.79 0.33 -2.63
CA ARG A 146 -4.64 -0.79 -3.09
C ARG A 146 -5.63 -1.21 -2.02
N GLN A 147 -5.18 -1.28 -0.76
CA GLN A 147 -6.02 -1.59 0.40
C GLN A 147 -7.14 -0.56 0.58
N SER A 148 -6.82 0.74 0.49
CA SER A 148 -7.81 1.82 0.55
C SER A 148 -8.82 1.74 -0.60
N SER A 149 -8.36 1.51 -1.84
CA SER A 149 -9.25 1.36 -3.02
C SER A 149 -10.20 0.19 -2.86
N LEU A 150 -9.74 -0.94 -2.33
CA LEU A 150 -10.57 -2.12 -2.09
C LEU A 150 -11.63 -1.87 -1.00
N LEU A 151 -11.26 -1.20 0.10
CA LEU A 151 -12.22 -0.82 1.15
C LEU A 151 -13.24 0.20 0.64
N LEU A 152 -12.84 1.18 -0.18
CA LEU A 152 -13.77 2.11 -0.84
C LEU A 152 -14.70 1.38 -1.79
N TYR A 153 -14.22 0.37 -2.53
CA TYR A 153 -15.07 -0.49 -3.34
C TYR A 153 -16.14 -1.17 -2.48
N VAL A 154 -15.74 -1.78 -1.36
CA VAL A 154 -16.66 -2.44 -0.42
C VAL A 154 -17.65 -1.44 0.17
N LEU A 155 -17.19 -0.24 0.57
CA LEU A 155 -18.06 0.83 1.06
C LEU A 155 -19.12 1.22 0.03
N MET A 156 -18.71 1.42 -1.23
CA MET A 156 -19.64 1.76 -2.30
C MET A 156 -20.64 0.64 -2.60
N CYS A 157 -20.23 -0.64 -2.52
CA CYS A 157 -21.17 -1.75 -2.60
C CYS A 157 -22.24 -1.66 -1.51
N GLY A 158 -21.84 -1.36 -0.26
CA GLY A 158 -22.79 -1.20 0.85
C GLY A 158 -23.73 -0.01 0.64
N LEU A 159 -23.20 1.18 0.33
CA LEU A 159 -23.99 2.40 0.12
C LEU A 159 -24.97 2.29 -1.07
N MET A 160 -24.61 1.51 -2.10
CA MET A 160 -25.48 1.35 -3.28
C MET A 160 -26.56 0.26 -3.09
N PHE A 161 -26.28 -0.83 -2.35
CA PHE A 161 -27.09 -2.04 -2.40
C PHE A 161 -27.62 -2.53 -1.05
N MET A 162 -27.13 -2.02 0.09
CA MET A 162 -27.70 -2.33 1.40
C MET A 162 -28.87 -1.41 1.73
N ARG A 163 -29.81 -1.92 2.54
CA ARG A 163 -30.92 -1.12 3.06
C ARG A 163 -30.46 -0.31 4.28
N ASP A 164 -30.99 0.91 4.42
CA ASP A 164 -30.77 1.72 5.62
C ASP A 164 -31.22 0.98 6.88
N GLY A 165 -30.45 1.11 7.95
CA GLY A 165 -30.69 0.49 9.24
C GLY A 165 -29.42 0.12 10.00
N ARG A 166 -29.58 -0.62 11.08
CA ARG A 166 -28.46 -0.99 11.96
C ARG A 166 -27.32 -1.72 11.24
N ARG A 167 -27.64 -2.62 10.29
CA ARG A 167 -26.63 -3.37 9.54
C ARG A 167 -25.76 -2.43 8.70
N LEU A 168 -26.37 -1.51 7.96
CA LEU A 168 -25.64 -0.51 7.17
C LEU A 168 -24.83 0.41 8.09
N ALA A 169 -25.38 0.82 9.24
CA ALA A 169 -24.67 1.66 10.20
C ALA A 169 -23.41 0.99 10.75
N ILE A 170 -23.49 -0.27 11.19
CA ILE A 170 -22.34 -1.05 11.67
C ILE A 170 -21.33 -1.27 10.54
N PHE A 171 -21.79 -1.64 9.36
CA PHE A 171 -20.96 -1.82 8.17
C PHE A 171 -20.20 -0.55 7.82
N CYS A 172 -20.86 0.62 7.77
CA CYS A 172 -20.21 1.90 7.53
C CYS A 172 -19.20 2.24 8.62
N ALA A 173 -19.54 2.02 9.90
CA ALA A 173 -18.63 2.26 11.02
C ALA A 173 -17.33 1.46 10.87
N LEU A 174 -17.44 0.15 10.66
CA LEU A 174 -16.28 -0.75 10.53
C LEU A 174 -15.46 -0.44 9.29
N THR A 175 -16.10 -0.16 8.16
CA THR A 175 -15.39 0.18 6.91
C THR A 175 -14.67 1.52 7.03
N MET A 176 -15.32 2.54 7.61
CA MET A 176 -14.73 3.86 7.81
C MET A 176 -13.58 3.82 8.83
N LEU A 177 -13.73 3.08 9.92
CA LEU A 177 -12.65 2.84 10.89
C LEU A 177 -11.46 2.15 10.21
N SER A 178 -11.70 1.14 9.40
CA SER A 178 -10.65 0.45 8.64
C SER A 178 -9.96 1.39 7.66
N LEU A 179 -10.69 2.24 6.93
CA LEU A 179 -10.14 3.25 6.03
C LEU A 179 -9.26 4.26 6.78
N PHE A 180 -9.70 4.75 7.95
CA PHE A 180 -8.92 5.65 8.79
C PHE A 180 -7.60 5.00 9.21
N LEU A 181 -7.67 3.76 9.68
CA LEU A 181 -6.51 3.01 10.18
C LEU A 181 -5.61 2.44 9.07
N ILE A 182 -6.04 2.43 7.80
CA ILE A 182 -5.17 2.13 6.66
C ILE A 182 -4.52 3.42 6.13
N LYS A 183 -5.35 4.43 5.80
CA LYS A 183 -4.86 5.70 5.26
C LYS A 183 -5.92 6.78 5.35
N ILE A 184 -5.54 7.94 5.89
CA ILE A 184 -6.43 9.09 6.08
C ILE A 184 -7.12 9.54 4.77
N THR A 185 -6.44 9.49 3.62
CA THR A 185 -7.06 9.90 2.34
C THR A 185 -8.20 8.97 1.92
N GLY A 186 -8.08 7.66 2.17
CA GLY A 186 -9.18 6.71 1.99
C GLY A 186 -10.38 7.03 2.88
N PHE A 187 -10.12 7.40 4.15
CA PHE A 187 -11.16 7.84 5.07
C PHE A 187 -11.87 9.12 4.61
N LEU A 188 -11.14 10.12 4.13
CA LEU A 188 -11.72 11.38 3.63
C LEU A 188 -12.60 11.14 2.39
N VAL A 189 -12.14 10.32 1.46
CA VAL A 189 -12.94 9.93 0.27
C VAL A 189 -14.17 9.11 0.68
N GLY A 190 -14.02 8.18 1.61
CA GLY A 190 -15.15 7.43 2.18
C GLY A 190 -16.16 8.35 2.89
N GLY A 191 -15.68 9.39 3.59
CA GLY A 191 -16.50 10.44 4.20
C GLY A 191 -17.30 11.25 3.16
N LEU A 192 -16.67 11.60 2.04
CA LEU A 192 -17.35 12.24 0.90
C LEU A 192 -18.49 11.36 0.36
N PHE A 193 -18.27 10.05 0.22
CA PHE A 193 -19.30 9.11 -0.22
C PHE A 193 -20.41 8.94 0.83
N GLY A 194 -20.05 8.84 2.11
CA GLY A 194 -21.01 8.77 3.22
C GLY A 194 -21.88 10.03 3.34
N LEU A 195 -21.28 11.21 3.21
CA LEU A 195 -22.01 12.48 3.18
C LEU A 195 -22.98 12.56 1.99
N THR A 196 -22.51 12.14 0.81
CA THR A 196 -23.37 12.07 -0.38
C THR A 196 -24.53 11.11 -0.16
N ALA A 197 -24.29 9.96 0.46
CA ALA A 197 -25.34 8.98 0.79
C ALA A 197 -26.37 9.54 1.77
N LEU A 198 -25.94 10.31 2.77
CA LEU A 198 -26.84 11.01 3.70
C LEU A 198 -27.71 12.04 2.97
N LEU A 199 -27.11 12.91 2.19
CA LEU A 199 -27.82 13.97 1.44
C LEU A 199 -28.73 13.38 0.35
N ALA A 200 -28.34 12.29 -0.27
CA ALA A 200 -29.15 11.52 -1.20
C ALA A 200 -30.31 10.76 -0.51
N GLY A 201 -30.29 10.64 0.80
CA GLY A 201 -31.30 9.92 1.59
C GLY A 201 -31.19 8.40 1.52
N ARG A 202 -30.01 7.88 1.18
CA ARG A 202 -29.71 6.44 1.20
C ARG A 202 -29.36 5.92 2.58
N ILE A 203 -28.82 6.78 3.44
CA ILE A 203 -28.55 6.50 4.85
C ILE A 203 -29.22 7.57 5.70
N SER A 204 -29.90 7.17 6.77
CA SER A 204 -30.57 8.10 7.68
C SER A 204 -29.58 8.74 8.67
N VAL A 205 -29.93 9.92 9.19
CA VAL A 205 -29.17 10.59 10.25
C VAL A 205 -28.98 9.65 11.46
N LYS A 206 -30.01 8.88 11.80
CA LYS A 206 -29.93 7.89 12.89
C LYS A 206 -28.84 6.84 12.63
N SER A 207 -28.75 6.30 11.42
CA SER A 207 -27.73 5.33 11.04
C SER A 207 -26.34 5.96 11.03
N ILE A 208 -26.18 7.22 10.60
CA ILE A 208 -24.91 7.96 10.70
C ILE A 208 -24.48 8.14 12.16
N ILE A 209 -25.41 8.52 13.06
CA ILE A 209 -25.10 8.68 14.49
C ILE A 209 -24.63 7.34 15.08
N ILE A 210 -25.33 6.23 14.77
CA ILE A 210 -24.92 4.90 15.22
C ILE A 210 -23.52 4.56 14.70
N ALA A 211 -23.27 4.81 13.41
CA ALA A 211 -21.96 4.55 12.80
C ALA A 211 -20.85 5.38 13.45
N ALA A 212 -21.11 6.68 13.69
CA ALA A 212 -20.16 7.58 14.34
C ALA A 212 -19.86 7.13 15.78
N VAL A 213 -20.88 6.77 16.57
CA VAL A 213 -20.68 6.29 17.95
C VAL A 213 -19.82 5.02 17.98
N ILE A 214 -20.08 4.06 17.08
CA ILE A 214 -19.28 2.82 17.00
C ILE A 214 -17.84 3.14 16.59
N ALA A 215 -17.64 4.00 15.58
CA ALA A 215 -16.31 4.36 15.10
C ALA A 215 -15.52 5.11 16.20
N ILE A 216 -16.14 6.10 16.85
CA ILE A 216 -15.52 6.85 17.97
C ILE A 216 -15.19 5.91 19.13
N ALA A 217 -16.10 5.01 19.50
CA ALA A 217 -15.82 4.03 20.55
C ALA A 217 -14.61 3.14 20.20
N GLY A 218 -14.51 2.69 18.94
CA GLY A 218 -13.34 1.96 18.46
C GLY A 218 -12.05 2.78 18.54
N LEU A 219 -12.07 4.05 18.13
CA LEU A 219 -10.93 4.95 18.22
C LEU A 219 -10.51 5.20 19.67
N LEU A 220 -11.47 5.39 20.58
CA LEU A 220 -11.19 5.57 22.01
C LEU A 220 -10.54 4.33 22.63
N VAL A 221 -10.98 3.14 22.27
CA VAL A 221 -10.33 1.89 22.73
C VAL A 221 -8.87 1.83 22.28
N LEU A 222 -8.59 2.22 21.03
CA LEU A 222 -7.23 2.26 20.50
C LEU A 222 -6.40 3.38 21.13
N GLU A 223 -7.01 4.52 21.42
CA GLU A 223 -6.35 5.63 22.12
C GLU A 223 -5.93 5.26 23.56
N MET A 224 -6.76 4.50 24.27
CA MET A 224 -6.41 4.00 25.61
C MET A 224 -5.20 3.05 25.61
N ASN A 225 -4.84 2.51 24.45
CA ASN A 225 -3.68 1.64 24.25
C ASN A 225 -2.47 2.45 23.73
N GLY A 226 -1.92 3.32 24.56
CA GLY A 226 -0.67 4.04 24.29
C GLY A 226 -0.82 5.33 23.46
N GLN A 227 -2.02 5.96 23.42
CA GLN A 227 -2.27 7.21 22.70
C GLN A 227 -2.04 7.11 21.17
N MET A 228 -2.26 5.91 20.61
CA MET A 228 -1.96 5.59 19.22
C MET A 228 -2.71 6.49 18.21
N ILE A 229 -3.95 6.91 18.53
CA ILE A 229 -4.76 7.72 17.62
C ILE A 229 -4.29 9.17 17.59
N SER A 230 -4.00 9.75 18.77
CA SER A 230 -3.42 11.10 18.87
C SER A 230 -2.08 11.17 18.14
N ALA A 231 -1.18 10.22 18.40
CA ALA A 231 0.12 10.14 17.74
C ALA A 231 0.00 9.96 16.20
N TYR A 232 -0.97 9.17 15.74
CA TYR A 232 -1.23 9.01 14.31
C TYR A 232 -1.75 10.31 13.67
N ILE A 233 -2.63 11.04 14.35
CA ILE A 233 -3.12 12.34 13.85
C ILE A 233 -1.97 13.35 13.79
N ASP A 234 -1.10 13.41 14.78
CA ASP A 234 0.08 14.28 14.79
C ASP A 234 1.03 13.95 13.63
N SER A 235 1.26 12.65 13.36
CA SER A 235 2.03 12.20 12.19
C SER A 235 1.41 12.66 10.87
N ILE A 236 0.07 12.60 10.74
CA ILE A 236 -0.63 13.09 9.55
C ILE A 236 -0.42 14.61 9.36
N ILE A 237 -0.55 15.40 10.44
CA ILE A 237 -0.38 16.86 10.39
C ILE A 237 1.04 17.20 9.92
N GLN A 238 2.05 16.54 10.46
CA GLN A 238 3.45 16.73 10.06
C GLN A 238 3.68 16.37 8.59
N LEU A 239 3.13 15.24 8.12
CA LEU A 239 3.26 14.82 6.72
C LEU A 239 2.55 15.76 5.74
N VAL A 240 1.40 16.31 6.11
CA VAL A 240 0.69 17.31 5.29
C VAL A 240 1.52 18.57 5.18
N ALA A 241 2.03 19.10 6.29
CA ALA A 241 2.88 20.29 6.30
C ALA A 241 4.15 20.14 5.43
N ALA A 242 4.73 18.94 5.39
CA ALA A 242 5.92 18.65 4.58
C ALA A 242 5.65 18.49 3.07
N ASN A 243 4.39 18.45 2.61
CA ASN A 243 4.02 18.10 1.23
C ASN A 243 3.11 19.14 0.53
N ASP A 244 2.98 20.35 1.03
CA ASP A 244 2.02 21.36 0.51
C ASP A 244 2.29 21.76 -0.95
N ASP A 245 3.54 21.84 -1.37
CA ASP A 245 3.93 22.36 -2.70
C ASP A 245 3.71 21.38 -3.87
N VAL A 246 3.42 20.11 -3.61
CA VAL A 246 3.39 19.07 -4.65
C VAL A 246 1.98 18.65 -5.10
N LEU A 247 0.91 19.17 -4.51
CA LEU A 247 -0.45 18.72 -4.79
C LEU A 247 -0.92 19.08 -6.21
N LEU A 248 -0.69 20.32 -6.66
CA LEU A 248 -1.11 20.76 -7.99
C LEU A 248 -0.39 20.02 -9.13
N PRO A 249 0.94 19.86 -9.12
CA PRO A 249 1.63 19.05 -10.11
C PRO A 249 1.13 17.59 -10.14
N ARG A 250 0.87 16.97 -8.98
CA ARG A 250 0.31 15.61 -8.92
C ARG A 250 -1.10 15.53 -9.48
N PHE A 251 -1.97 16.49 -9.14
CA PHE A 251 -3.32 16.57 -9.70
C PHE A 251 -3.28 16.61 -11.23
N LEU A 252 -2.45 17.46 -11.83
CA LEU A 252 -2.30 17.56 -13.28
C LEU A 252 -1.75 16.27 -13.89
N THR A 253 -0.81 15.61 -13.20
CA THR A 253 -0.28 14.31 -13.61
C THR A 253 -1.37 13.23 -13.60
N VAL A 254 -2.21 13.18 -12.57
CA VAL A 254 -3.34 12.25 -12.50
C VAL A 254 -4.35 12.54 -13.61
N MET A 255 -4.73 13.81 -13.79
CA MET A 255 -5.69 14.21 -14.83
C MET A 255 -5.21 13.83 -16.23
N SER A 256 -3.92 13.98 -16.52
CA SER A 256 -3.34 13.62 -17.82
C SER A 256 -3.09 12.12 -17.96
N GLY A 257 -2.57 11.48 -16.92
CA GLY A 257 -2.16 10.08 -16.95
C GLY A 257 -3.32 9.08 -16.88
N LYS A 258 -4.51 9.52 -16.41
CA LYS A 258 -5.73 8.68 -16.27
C LYS A 258 -6.86 9.12 -17.19
N LEU A 259 -6.53 9.77 -18.28
CA LEU A 259 -7.51 10.27 -19.24
C LEU A 259 -8.36 9.15 -19.85
N ASP A 260 -7.81 7.95 -19.96
CA ASP A 260 -8.47 6.73 -20.41
C ASP A 260 -9.70 6.32 -19.57
N VAL A 261 -9.72 6.67 -18.30
CA VAL A 261 -10.87 6.46 -17.38
C VAL A 261 -11.63 7.76 -17.17
N ILE A 262 -10.94 8.88 -16.93
CA ILE A 262 -11.55 10.17 -16.56
C ILE A 262 -12.41 10.71 -17.70
N LEU A 263 -11.95 10.65 -18.97
CA LEU A 263 -12.69 11.17 -20.11
C LEU A 263 -14.01 10.42 -20.35
N PRO A 264 -14.04 9.08 -20.48
CA PRO A 264 -15.30 8.37 -20.69
C PRO A 264 -16.23 8.48 -19.47
N ALA A 265 -15.71 8.51 -18.24
CA ALA A 265 -16.52 8.73 -17.05
C ALA A 265 -17.17 10.14 -17.05
N SER A 266 -16.42 11.17 -17.43
CA SER A 266 -16.94 12.54 -17.54
C SER A 266 -18.01 12.66 -18.64
N LEU A 267 -17.78 12.05 -19.79
CA LEU A 267 -18.79 11.99 -20.87
C LEU A 267 -20.05 11.27 -20.40
N LEU A 268 -19.90 10.18 -19.65
CA LEU A 268 -21.04 9.44 -19.09
C LEU A 268 -21.79 10.29 -18.04
N VAL A 269 -21.09 11.05 -17.20
CA VAL A 269 -21.71 12.01 -16.26
C VAL A 269 -22.57 13.02 -17.02
N LEU A 270 -22.05 13.63 -18.07
CA LEU A 270 -22.77 14.62 -18.88
C LEU A 270 -23.99 13.99 -19.59
N ALA A 271 -23.83 12.83 -20.18
CA ALA A 271 -24.91 12.10 -20.86
C ALA A 271 -26.03 11.72 -19.87
N LEU A 272 -25.67 11.20 -18.70
CA LEU A 272 -26.63 10.85 -17.65
C LEU A 272 -27.34 12.09 -17.12
N PHE A 273 -26.61 13.18 -16.86
CA PHE A 273 -27.20 14.42 -16.39
C PHE A 273 -28.24 14.96 -17.38
N TRP A 274 -27.95 14.91 -18.67
CA TRP A 274 -28.90 15.33 -19.71
C TRP A 274 -30.14 14.45 -19.77
N ILE A 275 -29.97 13.13 -19.71
CA ILE A 275 -31.09 12.16 -19.72
C ILE A 275 -31.96 12.32 -18.46
N GLU A 276 -31.36 12.53 -17.31
CA GLU A 276 -32.03 12.71 -16.01
C GLU A 276 -32.75 14.06 -15.90
N THR A 277 -32.21 15.13 -16.47
CA THR A 277 -32.86 16.46 -16.50
C THR A 277 -33.94 16.55 -17.57
N GLY A 278 -33.79 15.84 -18.68
CA GLY A 278 -34.79 15.75 -19.75
C GLY A 278 -36.02 14.89 -19.40
N GLY A 279 -36.09 14.35 -18.16
CA GLY A 279 -37.25 13.60 -17.70
C GLY A 279 -37.41 12.21 -18.29
N ILE A 280 -36.42 11.70 -19.03
CA ILE A 280 -36.41 10.36 -19.65
C ILE A 280 -36.29 9.28 -18.56
N ILE A 281 -35.63 9.59 -17.46
CA ILE A 281 -35.52 8.72 -16.27
C ILE A 281 -36.14 9.45 -15.08
N HIS A 282 -37.02 8.78 -14.35
CA HIS A 282 -37.52 9.28 -13.07
C HIS A 282 -36.33 9.24 -12.06
N ALA A 283 -35.62 10.34 -11.96
CA ALA A 283 -34.62 10.54 -10.94
C ALA A 283 -35.32 11.07 -9.68
N GLY A 284 -35.26 10.33 -8.59
CA GLY A 284 -35.77 10.74 -7.29
C GLY A 284 -35.15 12.06 -6.80
N ARG A 285 -34.57 12.09 -5.60
CA ARG A 285 -33.86 13.27 -5.11
C ARG A 285 -32.68 13.63 -6.03
N PHE A 286 -32.42 14.91 -6.25
CA PHE A 286 -31.33 15.39 -7.11
C PHE A 286 -29.98 14.73 -6.79
N LEU A 287 -29.61 14.67 -5.51
CA LEU A 287 -28.37 14.05 -5.05
C LEU A 287 -28.33 12.52 -5.13
N ASP A 288 -29.46 11.85 -5.38
CA ASP A 288 -29.50 10.41 -5.64
C ASP A 288 -29.44 10.08 -7.14
N ARG A 289 -29.24 11.05 -8.02
CA ARG A 289 -29.10 10.81 -9.46
C ARG A 289 -27.82 10.04 -9.78
N GLY A 290 -27.88 9.21 -10.83
CA GLY A 290 -26.73 8.44 -11.31
C GLY A 290 -25.58 9.32 -11.75
N SER A 291 -25.85 10.45 -12.42
CA SER A 291 -24.87 11.46 -12.81
C SER A 291 -24.12 12.04 -11.61
N VAL A 292 -24.83 12.36 -10.52
CA VAL A 292 -24.23 12.91 -9.29
C VAL A 292 -23.36 11.87 -8.61
N TRP A 293 -23.84 10.65 -8.45
CA TRP A 293 -23.05 9.55 -7.85
C TRP A 293 -21.77 9.28 -8.65
N LEU A 294 -21.87 9.21 -9.98
CA LEU A 294 -20.72 8.97 -10.84
C LEU A 294 -19.70 10.12 -10.75
N ALA A 295 -20.18 11.38 -10.75
CA ALA A 295 -19.32 12.56 -10.63
C ALA A 295 -18.58 12.60 -9.28
N ILE A 296 -19.28 12.36 -8.17
CA ILE A 296 -18.69 12.35 -6.82
C ILE A 296 -17.70 11.18 -6.68
N THR A 297 -18.01 10.03 -7.23
CA THR A 297 -17.11 8.87 -7.17
C THR A 297 -15.87 9.08 -8.03
N LEU A 298 -16.01 9.70 -9.20
CA LEU A 298 -14.88 10.09 -10.04
C LEU A 298 -13.97 11.11 -9.33
N LEU A 299 -14.58 12.13 -8.70
CA LEU A 299 -13.86 13.13 -7.90
C LEU A 299 -13.10 12.46 -6.75
N GLY A 300 -13.74 11.54 -6.03
CA GLY A 300 -13.10 10.78 -4.96
C GLY A 300 -11.89 9.98 -5.45
N GLY A 301 -11.97 9.38 -6.64
CA GLY A 301 -10.84 8.70 -7.28
C GLY A 301 -9.69 9.64 -7.62
N ILE A 302 -9.99 10.80 -8.19
CA ILE A 302 -8.98 11.81 -8.49
C ILE A 302 -8.29 12.30 -7.21
N ILE A 303 -9.04 12.56 -6.13
CA ILE A 303 -8.48 12.96 -4.84
C ILE A 303 -7.56 11.87 -4.28
N LEU A 304 -8.00 10.59 -4.32
CA LEU A 304 -7.20 9.47 -3.81
C LEU A 304 -5.86 9.36 -4.54
N GLU A 305 -5.87 9.44 -5.87
CA GLU A 305 -4.66 9.31 -6.70
C GLU A 305 -3.73 10.52 -6.61
N THR A 306 -4.27 11.73 -6.42
CA THR A 306 -3.46 12.96 -6.28
C THR A 306 -2.56 12.91 -5.05
N GLN A 307 -2.98 12.22 -3.99
CA GLN A 307 -2.18 12.11 -2.76
C GLN A 307 -0.97 11.20 -2.91
N ASN A 308 -1.12 10.07 -3.61
CA ASN A 308 -0.02 9.15 -3.88
C ASN A 308 -0.40 8.19 -5.01
N THR A 309 0.58 7.75 -5.78
CA THR A 309 0.42 6.78 -6.86
C THR A 309 0.49 5.33 -6.36
N GLY A 310 0.19 4.38 -7.21
CA GLY A 310 0.33 2.96 -6.91
C GLY A 310 -0.92 2.33 -6.31
N SER A 311 -2.08 2.51 -6.97
CA SER A 311 -3.32 1.87 -6.56
C SER A 311 -3.97 1.06 -7.69
N GLN A 312 -5.16 0.56 -7.43
CA GLN A 312 -6.10 0.00 -8.40
C GLN A 312 -7.21 1.04 -8.63
N GLU A 313 -6.84 2.11 -9.26
CA GLU A 313 -7.60 3.35 -9.34
C GLU A 313 -9.02 3.15 -9.84
N PHE A 314 -9.95 3.96 -9.31
CA PHE A 314 -11.33 4.05 -9.77
C PHE A 314 -12.16 2.75 -9.69
N ILE A 315 -11.66 1.67 -9.07
CA ILE A 315 -12.43 0.41 -8.98
C ILE A 315 -13.80 0.59 -8.30
N PHE A 316 -13.92 1.56 -7.41
CA PHE A 316 -15.17 1.88 -6.71
C PHE A 316 -16.19 2.64 -7.59
N LEU A 317 -15.86 2.99 -8.85
CA LEU A 317 -16.87 3.37 -9.87
C LEU A 317 -17.78 2.18 -10.23
N TRP A 318 -17.29 0.96 -10.15
CA TRP A 318 -18.01 -0.24 -10.58
C TRP A 318 -19.36 -0.43 -9.89
N PRO A 319 -19.51 -0.37 -8.56
CA PRO A 319 -20.81 -0.46 -7.90
C PRO A 319 -21.78 0.63 -8.32
N VAL A 320 -21.30 1.84 -8.58
CA VAL A 320 -22.14 2.96 -9.06
C VAL A 320 -22.63 2.69 -10.46
N LEU A 321 -21.78 2.24 -11.37
CA LEU A 321 -22.17 1.88 -12.74
C LEU A 321 -23.19 0.73 -12.74
N LEU A 322 -23.05 -0.27 -11.87
CA LEU A 322 -24.03 -1.33 -11.70
C LEU A 322 -25.38 -0.81 -11.19
N MET A 323 -25.37 0.12 -10.24
CA MET A 323 -26.58 0.78 -9.75
C MET A 323 -27.28 1.57 -10.88
N ILE A 324 -26.52 2.34 -11.66
CA ILE A 324 -27.03 3.08 -12.82
C ILE A 324 -27.62 2.12 -13.85
N TYR A 325 -26.90 1.04 -14.20
CA TYR A 325 -27.38 0.02 -15.13
C TYR A 325 -28.74 -0.56 -14.72
N GLN A 326 -28.93 -0.85 -13.43
CA GLN A 326 -30.21 -1.35 -12.93
C GLN A 326 -31.36 -0.35 -13.12
N ARG A 327 -31.10 0.95 -13.05
CA ARG A 327 -32.08 2.01 -13.32
C ARG A 327 -32.38 2.14 -14.81
N LEU A 328 -31.39 1.86 -15.68
CA LEU A 328 -31.51 1.98 -17.13
C LEU A 328 -32.08 0.75 -17.84
N LYS A 329 -32.14 -0.42 -17.18
CA LYS A 329 -32.55 -1.69 -17.80
C LYS A 329 -33.98 -1.70 -18.40
N HIS A 330 -34.79 -0.70 -18.04
CA HIS A 330 -36.15 -0.54 -18.55
C HIS A 330 -36.23 0.41 -19.77
N LEU A 331 -35.12 1.05 -20.15
CA LEU A 331 -35.07 1.90 -21.33
C LEU A 331 -34.92 1.07 -22.62
N GLN A 332 -35.06 1.75 -23.77
CA GLN A 332 -34.82 1.15 -25.08
C GLN A 332 -33.38 0.64 -25.21
N ALA A 333 -33.17 -0.32 -26.12
CA ALA A 333 -31.87 -0.98 -26.29
C ALA A 333 -30.70 -0.04 -26.65
N LYS A 334 -30.94 1.00 -27.47
CA LYS A 334 -29.89 1.95 -27.90
C LYS A 334 -29.25 2.72 -26.76
N PRO A 335 -30.01 3.38 -25.84
CA PRO A 335 -29.42 4.06 -24.67
C PRO A 335 -28.70 3.09 -23.74
N GLN A 336 -29.20 1.87 -23.56
CA GLN A 336 -28.53 0.85 -22.74
C GLN A 336 -27.18 0.46 -23.34
N LEU A 337 -27.10 0.24 -24.64
CA LEU A 337 -25.86 -0.11 -25.32
C LEU A 337 -24.84 1.03 -25.22
N ALA A 338 -25.27 2.27 -25.45
CA ALA A 338 -24.39 3.45 -25.29
C ALA A 338 -23.83 3.56 -23.87
N PHE A 339 -24.68 3.35 -22.84
CA PHE A 339 -24.24 3.29 -21.46
C PHE A 339 -23.22 2.17 -21.23
N LEU A 340 -23.49 0.95 -21.69
CA LEU A 340 -22.60 -0.20 -21.50
C LEU A 340 -21.23 0.03 -22.17
N ILE A 341 -21.19 0.65 -23.34
CA ILE A 341 -19.94 0.99 -24.04
C ILE A 341 -19.13 2.00 -23.19
N LEU A 342 -19.74 3.10 -22.75
CA LEU A 342 -19.03 4.09 -21.92
C LEU A 342 -18.63 3.52 -20.56
N ALA A 343 -19.48 2.72 -19.92
CA ALA A 343 -19.15 2.03 -18.67
C ALA A 343 -17.99 1.04 -18.85
N ALA A 344 -17.93 0.36 -19.99
CA ALA A 344 -16.79 -0.51 -20.33
C ALA A 344 -15.48 0.30 -20.44
N PHE A 345 -15.50 1.45 -21.10
CA PHE A 345 -14.33 2.35 -21.16
C PHE A 345 -13.91 2.87 -19.78
N CYS A 346 -14.82 3.05 -18.83
CA CYS A 346 -14.49 3.47 -17.47
C CYS A 346 -13.87 2.35 -16.62
N THR A 347 -14.08 1.08 -16.94
CA THR A 347 -13.77 -0.05 -16.05
C THR A 347 -12.77 -1.03 -16.63
N ILE A 348 -12.85 -1.33 -17.94
CA ILE A 348 -11.98 -2.31 -18.59
C ILE A 348 -10.50 -1.94 -18.52
N PRO A 349 -10.05 -0.68 -18.68
CA PRO A 349 -8.64 -0.35 -18.62
C PRO A 349 -7.99 -0.81 -17.31
N THR A 350 -8.55 -0.43 -16.17
CA THR A 350 -8.03 -0.84 -14.85
C THR A 350 -8.06 -2.36 -14.67
N PHE A 351 -9.20 -3.00 -15.00
CA PHE A 351 -9.34 -4.45 -14.91
C PHE A 351 -8.34 -5.20 -15.79
N ALA A 352 -8.20 -4.77 -17.03
CA ALA A 352 -7.30 -5.40 -18.00
C ALA A 352 -5.82 -5.23 -17.58
N GLN A 353 -5.43 -4.05 -17.11
CA GLN A 353 -4.04 -3.78 -16.71
C GLN A 353 -3.64 -4.63 -15.48
N VAL A 354 -4.46 -4.65 -14.43
CA VAL A 354 -4.20 -5.45 -13.22
C VAL A 354 -4.13 -6.94 -13.55
N THR A 355 -5.09 -7.43 -14.34
CA THR A 355 -5.14 -8.84 -14.76
C THR A 355 -3.96 -9.20 -15.66
N HIS A 356 -3.68 -8.39 -16.67
CA HIS A 356 -2.59 -8.62 -17.60
C HIS A 356 -1.23 -8.67 -16.90
N LYS A 357 -0.94 -7.69 -16.03
CA LYS A 357 0.33 -7.65 -15.28
C LYS A 357 0.50 -8.91 -14.43
N THR A 358 -0.52 -9.28 -13.66
CA THR A 358 -0.45 -10.45 -12.78
C THR A 358 -0.31 -11.74 -13.56
N LEU A 359 -1.14 -11.96 -14.60
CA LEU A 359 -1.06 -13.18 -15.43
C LEU A 359 0.26 -13.26 -16.21
N ARG A 360 0.78 -12.14 -16.69
CA ARG A 360 2.08 -12.08 -17.36
C ARG A 360 3.22 -12.42 -16.41
N ALA A 361 3.18 -11.92 -15.16
CA ALA A 361 4.16 -12.28 -14.13
C ALA A 361 4.12 -13.79 -13.82
N ILE A 362 2.93 -14.37 -13.65
CA ILE A 362 2.76 -15.81 -13.45
C ILE A 362 3.30 -16.62 -14.63
N ALA A 363 3.03 -16.19 -15.86
CA ALA A 363 3.45 -16.91 -17.07
C ALA A 363 4.97 -16.95 -17.25
N VAL A 364 5.70 -15.91 -16.83
CA VAL A 364 7.17 -15.87 -16.95
C VAL A 364 7.90 -16.46 -15.75
N ALA A 365 7.26 -16.59 -14.61
CA ALA A 365 7.87 -17.05 -13.36
C ALA A 365 8.72 -18.31 -13.52
N PRO A 366 8.31 -19.36 -14.28
CA PRO A 366 9.10 -20.56 -14.47
C PRO A 366 10.42 -20.34 -15.24
N THR A 367 10.57 -19.23 -15.96
CA THR A 367 11.76 -18.90 -16.75
C THR A 367 12.74 -17.97 -16.03
N TYR A 368 12.34 -17.45 -14.87
CA TYR A 368 13.12 -16.50 -14.10
C TYR A 368 14.06 -17.22 -13.11
N VAL A 369 15.11 -16.53 -12.71
CA VAL A 369 16.12 -17.02 -11.76
C VAL A 369 16.01 -16.27 -10.43
N GLN A 370 16.28 -16.98 -9.33
CA GLN A 370 16.34 -16.40 -7.99
C GLN A 370 17.71 -15.79 -7.71
N PRO A 371 17.81 -14.78 -6.81
CA PRO A 371 19.10 -14.28 -6.36
C PRO A 371 19.86 -15.35 -5.57
N PRO A 372 21.22 -15.36 -5.65
CA PRO A 372 22.07 -16.30 -4.92
C PRO A 372 22.26 -15.84 -3.46
N VAL A 373 21.20 -15.84 -2.65
CA VAL A 373 21.17 -15.32 -1.26
C VAL A 373 20.75 -16.42 -0.28
N THR A 374 21.17 -16.31 0.98
CA THR A 374 20.93 -17.32 2.01
C THR A 374 20.44 -16.76 3.35
N GLU A 375 20.69 -15.47 3.65
CA GLU A 375 20.47 -14.87 4.97
C GLU A 375 19.30 -13.90 5.02
N VAL A 376 18.66 -13.62 3.87
CA VAL A 376 17.60 -12.60 3.77
C VAL A 376 16.18 -13.16 3.97
N LYS A 377 16.05 -14.32 4.61
CA LYS A 377 14.73 -14.92 4.96
C LYS A 377 13.76 -14.88 3.74
N ASN A 378 12.52 -14.46 3.97
CA ASN A 378 11.48 -14.41 2.93
C ASN A 378 11.75 -13.39 1.81
N LEU A 379 12.72 -12.48 1.97
CA LEU A 379 13.12 -11.58 0.87
C LEU A 379 13.78 -12.34 -0.29
N ALA A 380 14.30 -13.56 -0.05
CA ALA A 380 14.79 -14.45 -1.10
C ALA A 380 13.68 -14.98 -2.04
N GLN A 381 12.40 -14.83 -1.68
CA GLN A 381 11.26 -15.36 -2.44
C GLN A 381 10.88 -14.46 -3.62
N VAL A 382 11.89 -14.05 -4.37
CA VAL A 382 11.76 -13.24 -5.59
C VAL A 382 12.60 -13.83 -6.71
N SER A 383 12.23 -13.51 -7.94
CA SER A 383 12.98 -13.93 -9.13
C SER A 383 13.01 -12.83 -10.17
N THR A 384 13.96 -12.90 -11.07
CA THR A 384 14.07 -11.97 -12.20
C THR A 384 14.59 -12.68 -13.43
N LYS A 385 14.54 -12.01 -14.57
CA LYS A 385 15.09 -12.49 -15.82
C LYS A 385 16.61 -12.72 -15.71
N LYS A 386 17.15 -13.77 -16.33
CA LYS A 386 18.58 -14.11 -16.26
C LYS A 386 19.48 -12.93 -16.65
N GLU A 387 19.15 -12.24 -17.73
CA GLU A 387 19.95 -11.09 -18.20
C GLU A 387 19.90 -9.90 -17.22
N ILE A 388 18.79 -9.75 -16.47
CA ILE A 388 18.71 -8.75 -15.38
C ILE A 388 19.62 -9.14 -14.24
N MET A 389 19.65 -10.43 -13.87
CA MET A 389 20.55 -10.93 -12.82
C MET A 389 22.02 -10.76 -13.21
N GLU A 390 22.40 -11.05 -14.45
CA GLU A 390 23.76 -10.84 -14.96
C GLU A 390 24.13 -9.36 -14.89
N ARG A 391 23.24 -8.45 -15.31
CA ARG A 391 23.42 -7.00 -15.21
C ARG A 391 23.52 -6.55 -13.75
N THR A 392 22.76 -7.13 -12.85
CA THR A 392 22.82 -6.86 -11.40
C THR A 392 24.22 -7.10 -10.86
N LEU A 393 24.84 -8.22 -11.18
CA LEU A 393 26.21 -8.55 -10.72
C LEU A 393 27.26 -7.60 -11.30
N LEU A 394 27.10 -7.20 -12.57
CA LEU A 394 27.97 -6.17 -13.17
C LEU A 394 27.80 -4.81 -12.50
N LEU A 395 26.58 -4.39 -12.20
CA LEU A 395 26.32 -3.12 -11.51
C LEU A 395 26.86 -3.13 -10.08
N LYS A 396 26.74 -4.25 -9.37
CA LYS A 396 27.33 -4.41 -8.04
C LYS A 396 28.83 -4.10 -8.06
N GLN A 397 29.57 -4.74 -8.97
CA GLN A 397 31.00 -4.48 -9.16
C GLN A 397 31.25 -3.01 -9.55
N HIS A 398 30.45 -2.47 -10.46
CA HIS A 398 30.60 -1.10 -10.94
C HIS A 398 30.36 -0.05 -9.84
N TYR A 399 29.36 -0.25 -8.99
CA TYR A 399 29.11 0.66 -7.87
C TYR A 399 30.26 0.68 -6.85
N ALA A 400 30.86 -0.49 -6.60
CA ALA A 400 32.02 -0.61 -5.71
C ALA A 400 33.28 0.03 -6.31
N ASP A 401 33.55 -0.20 -7.59
CA ASP A 401 34.75 0.27 -8.27
C ASP A 401 34.72 1.78 -8.57
N TYR A 402 33.53 2.33 -8.83
CA TYR A 402 33.36 3.73 -9.27
C TYR A 402 32.41 4.54 -8.37
N PRO A 403 32.65 4.68 -7.06
CA PRO A 403 31.72 5.38 -6.16
C PRO A 403 31.68 6.91 -6.42
N GLN A 404 32.74 7.51 -6.96
CA GLN A 404 32.88 8.97 -7.07
C GLN A 404 31.87 9.63 -8.04
N PRO A 405 31.59 9.09 -9.26
CA PRO A 405 30.56 9.62 -10.15
C PRO A 405 29.18 9.67 -9.50
N TYR A 406 28.79 8.59 -8.81
CA TYR A 406 27.50 8.51 -8.11
C TYR A 406 27.42 9.50 -6.96
N LYS A 407 28.48 9.64 -6.18
CA LYS A 407 28.58 10.62 -5.10
C LYS A 407 28.49 12.06 -5.61
N ALA A 408 29.09 12.35 -6.76
CA ALA A 408 29.00 13.67 -7.40
C ALA A 408 27.57 13.98 -7.85
N LEU A 409 26.88 13.03 -8.50
CA LEU A 409 25.48 13.16 -8.90
C LEU A 409 24.55 13.31 -7.69
N ALA A 410 24.77 12.52 -6.65
CA ALA A 410 23.98 12.58 -5.42
C ALA A 410 24.08 13.94 -4.72
N ARG A 411 25.30 14.51 -4.62
CA ARG A 411 25.54 15.86 -4.05
C ARG A 411 24.84 16.97 -4.84
N GLN A 412 24.66 16.79 -6.14
CA GLN A 412 23.94 17.73 -7.00
C GLN A 412 22.41 17.50 -7.01
N GLY A 413 21.88 16.57 -6.20
CA GLY A 413 20.48 16.22 -6.21
C GLY A 413 20.01 15.45 -7.46
N GLN A 414 20.95 14.96 -8.30
CA GLN A 414 20.64 14.33 -9.58
C GLN A 414 20.44 12.81 -9.51
N LEU A 415 20.77 12.19 -8.37
CA LEU A 415 20.61 10.75 -8.17
C LEU A 415 19.61 10.47 -7.04
N ALA A 416 18.34 10.44 -7.39
CA ALA A 416 17.26 10.13 -6.46
C ALA A 416 17.11 8.62 -6.26
N SER A 417 16.94 8.18 -5.02
CA SER A 417 16.75 6.75 -4.68
C SER A 417 15.59 6.10 -5.42
N TRP A 418 14.45 6.79 -5.55
CA TRP A 418 13.25 6.24 -6.22
C TRP A 418 13.48 5.88 -7.69
N ARG A 419 14.42 6.56 -8.39
CA ARG A 419 14.79 6.20 -9.77
C ARG A 419 15.49 4.85 -9.82
N LEU A 420 16.40 4.60 -8.89
CA LEU A 420 17.10 3.31 -8.79
C LEU A 420 16.12 2.20 -8.40
N TYR A 421 15.23 2.45 -7.44
CA TYR A 421 14.22 1.48 -7.02
C TYR A 421 13.14 1.20 -8.07
N SER A 422 13.03 1.96 -9.14
CA SER A 422 12.21 1.60 -10.31
C SER A 422 12.91 0.59 -11.23
N GLU A 423 14.22 0.40 -11.13
CA GLU A 423 14.99 -0.53 -11.95
C GLU A 423 15.12 -1.91 -11.29
N LEU A 424 14.89 -2.96 -12.06
CA LEU A 424 14.87 -4.34 -11.55
C LEU A 424 16.25 -4.85 -11.13
N ASP A 425 17.31 -4.45 -11.85
CA ASP A 425 18.68 -4.78 -11.50
C ASP A 425 19.10 -4.16 -10.17
N TYR A 426 18.68 -2.94 -9.88
CA TYR A 426 18.92 -2.32 -8.58
C TYR A 426 18.14 -3.00 -7.45
N GLN A 427 16.88 -3.45 -7.69
CA GLN A 427 16.11 -4.22 -6.72
C GLN A 427 16.86 -5.51 -6.32
N MET A 428 17.38 -6.22 -7.33
CA MET A 428 18.15 -7.44 -7.10
C MET A 428 19.51 -7.16 -6.43
N PHE A 429 20.19 -6.10 -6.86
CA PHE A 429 21.42 -5.63 -6.22
C PHE A 429 21.19 -5.38 -4.73
N TRP A 430 20.14 -4.67 -4.36
CA TRP A 430 19.84 -4.34 -2.98
C TRP A 430 19.60 -5.60 -2.12
N ILE A 431 18.91 -6.61 -2.65
CA ILE A 431 18.68 -7.89 -1.95
C ILE A 431 19.99 -8.67 -1.76
N ILE A 432 20.84 -8.71 -2.77
CA ILE A 432 22.15 -9.38 -2.70
C ILE A 432 23.05 -8.67 -1.67
N GLU A 433 23.11 -7.35 -1.69
CA GLU A 433 23.86 -6.56 -0.71
C GLU A 433 23.32 -6.77 0.71
N ALA A 434 22.00 -6.80 0.90
CA ALA A 434 21.42 -7.08 2.21
C ALA A 434 21.85 -8.43 2.77
N ASP A 435 21.95 -9.48 1.92
CA ASP A 435 22.45 -10.79 2.29
C ASP A 435 23.90 -10.75 2.75
N GLU A 436 24.75 -10.04 2.03
CA GLU A 436 26.17 -9.89 2.37
C GLU A 436 26.37 -9.08 3.65
N VAL A 437 25.62 -8.00 3.83
CA VAL A 437 25.63 -7.20 5.07
C VAL A 437 25.23 -8.03 6.28
N VAL A 438 24.16 -8.84 6.17
CA VAL A 438 23.74 -9.74 7.26
C VAL A 438 24.87 -10.74 7.61
N LYS A 439 25.53 -11.34 6.60
CA LYS A 439 26.69 -12.21 6.82
C LYS A 439 27.84 -11.49 7.47
N ALA A 440 28.18 -10.29 6.99
CA ALA A 440 29.26 -9.48 7.52
C ALA A 440 29.01 -9.07 8.97
N ILE A 441 27.80 -8.69 9.35
CA ILE A 441 27.42 -8.38 10.74
C ILE A 441 27.61 -9.62 11.63
N LYS A 442 27.07 -10.77 11.24
CA LYS A 442 27.23 -12.01 12.01
C LYS A 442 28.69 -12.40 12.19
N GLN A 443 29.49 -12.25 11.15
CA GLN A 443 30.93 -12.51 11.21
C GLN A 443 31.65 -11.51 12.13
N PHE A 444 31.31 -10.23 12.03
CA PHE A 444 31.87 -9.17 12.88
C PHE A 444 31.54 -9.42 14.35
N GLU A 445 30.30 -9.73 14.68
CA GLU A 445 29.87 -10.08 16.04
C GLU A 445 30.67 -11.28 16.60
N ALA A 446 30.81 -12.35 15.80
CA ALA A 446 31.54 -13.55 16.20
C ALA A 446 33.05 -13.27 16.42
N GLN A 447 33.68 -12.47 15.56
CA GLN A 447 35.11 -12.14 15.67
C GLN A 447 35.41 -11.26 16.88
N ASN A 448 34.50 -10.36 17.27
CA ASN A 448 34.70 -9.42 18.36
C ASN A 448 34.06 -9.88 19.68
N GLY A 449 33.34 -10.99 19.69
CA GLY A 449 32.64 -11.50 20.87
C GLY A 449 31.56 -10.57 21.40
N ILE A 450 30.92 -9.82 20.50
CA ILE A 450 29.84 -8.86 20.83
C ILE A 450 28.53 -9.29 20.19
N HIS A 451 27.45 -8.66 20.64
CA HIS A 451 26.11 -8.82 20.07
C HIS A 451 25.43 -7.47 19.97
N LEU A 452 25.00 -7.11 18.79
CA LEU A 452 24.28 -5.86 18.54
C LEU A 452 22.78 -6.09 18.81
N ASN A 453 22.26 -5.55 19.91
CA ASN A 453 20.86 -5.75 20.29
C ASN A 453 19.90 -4.86 19.47
N SER A 454 20.38 -3.70 19.00
CA SER A 454 19.58 -2.76 18.24
C SER A 454 20.31 -2.28 16.98
N LEU A 455 19.52 -2.10 15.91
CA LEU A 455 20.02 -1.70 14.60
C LEU A 455 19.17 -0.61 13.97
N MET A 456 19.78 0.18 13.09
CA MET A 456 19.18 1.17 12.21
C MET A 456 19.93 1.20 10.88
N ALA A 457 19.25 1.44 9.77
CA ALA A 457 19.88 1.73 8.49
C ALA A 457 19.60 3.16 8.02
N LEU A 458 20.61 3.84 7.48
CA LEU A 458 20.48 5.16 6.85
C LEU A 458 20.02 5.00 5.39
N ASP A 459 18.88 4.36 5.19
CA ASP A 459 18.24 4.17 3.89
C ASP A 459 16.73 4.34 4.00
N PHE A 460 16.06 4.39 2.88
CA PHE A 460 14.59 4.45 2.83
C PHE A 460 13.92 3.24 3.50
N ALA A 461 14.50 2.07 3.34
CA ALA A 461 14.00 0.81 3.90
C ALA A 461 15.03 0.20 4.85
N ASP A 462 14.56 -0.30 6.00
CA ASP A 462 15.39 -0.92 7.03
C ASP A 462 14.83 -2.28 7.47
N PRO A 463 14.97 -3.36 6.68
CA PRO A 463 14.59 -4.69 7.12
C PRO A 463 15.67 -5.39 7.97
N PHE A 464 16.82 -4.78 8.25
CA PHE A 464 17.92 -5.43 8.98
C PHE A 464 17.56 -5.85 10.40
N PRO A 465 16.79 -5.06 11.19
CA PRO A 465 16.31 -5.53 12.48
C PRO A 465 15.51 -6.84 12.37
N TRP A 466 14.63 -6.96 11.35
CA TRP A 466 13.88 -8.17 11.10
C TRP A 466 14.76 -9.34 10.61
N LEU A 467 15.71 -9.07 9.71
CA LEU A 467 16.62 -10.09 9.17
C LEU A 467 17.47 -10.73 10.26
N LEU A 468 17.92 -9.94 11.23
CA LEU A 468 18.82 -10.35 12.30
C LEU A 468 18.11 -10.65 13.64
N ASP A 469 16.78 -10.50 13.69
CA ASP A 469 15.97 -10.63 14.92
C ASP A 469 16.45 -9.68 16.04
N ARG A 470 16.64 -8.39 15.69
CA ARG A 470 17.09 -7.32 16.58
C ARG A 470 15.99 -6.31 16.85
N GLU A 471 16.18 -5.46 17.85
CA GLU A 471 15.34 -4.29 18.05
C GLU A 471 15.66 -3.23 16.97
N ALA A 472 14.63 -2.57 16.46
CA ALA A 472 14.78 -1.41 15.62
C ALA A 472 14.81 -0.13 16.47
N THR A 473 15.58 0.88 16.03
CA THR A 473 15.67 2.18 16.70
C THR A 473 14.30 2.83 16.83
N ARG A 474 13.95 3.29 18.03
CA ARG A 474 12.68 3.99 18.31
C ARG A 474 12.72 5.43 17.80
N GLU A 475 11.60 6.11 17.82
CA GLU A 475 11.40 7.55 17.51
C GLU A 475 11.76 7.95 16.06
N ILE A 476 12.18 7.03 15.21
CA ILE A 476 12.54 7.34 13.82
C ILE A 476 11.41 6.99 12.85
N GLN A 477 11.48 7.61 11.67
CA GLN A 477 10.55 7.36 10.57
C GLN A 477 10.87 6.05 9.85
N ILE A 478 9.88 5.16 9.69
CA ILE A 478 9.96 4.07 8.70
C ILE A 478 9.61 4.63 7.30
N GLY A 479 10.24 4.11 6.25
CA GLY A 479 10.12 4.73 4.94
C GLY A 479 10.74 6.12 4.93
N ALA A 480 12.01 6.18 5.33
CA ALA A 480 12.75 7.40 5.60
C ALA A 480 13.12 8.14 4.30
N ASP A 481 12.20 8.95 3.79
CA ASP A 481 12.47 9.91 2.72
C ASP A 481 12.80 11.28 3.36
N PRO A 482 14.08 11.71 3.34
CA PRO A 482 14.53 12.95 4.00
C PRO A 482 13.88 14.21 3.44
N PHE A 483 13.28 14.13 2.25
CA PHE A 483 12.62 15.26 1.59
C PHE A 483 11.10 15.32 1.78
N ARG A 484 10.51 14.27 2.41
CA ARG A 484 9.05 14.14 2.47
C ARG A 484 8.50 13.58 3.78
N THR A 485 9.23 12.70 4.46
CA THR A 485 8.68 11.96 5.61
C THR A 485 9.52 12.09 6.87
N VAL A 486 10.82 12.32 6.75
CA VAL A 486 11.71 12.44 7.92
C VAL A 486 11.55 13.83 8.53
N THR A 487 11.27 13.87 9.82
CA THR A 487 11.17 15.12 10.60
C THR A 487 12.53 15.64 11.00
N ALA A 488 12.59 16.90 11.43
CA ALA A 488 13.80 17.47 12.02
C ALA A 488 14.21 16.68 13.28
N MET A 489 15.51 16.66 13.57
CA MET A 489 16.07 16.02 14.76
C MET A 489 15.47 16.63 16.03
N THR A 490 14.84 15.81 16.87
CA THR A 490 14.41 16.18 18.24
C THR A 490 15.38 15.58 19.27
N PRO A 491 15.36 16.05 20.53
CA PRO A 491 16.17 15.43 21.58
C PRO A 491 15.88 13.94 21.78
N GLU A 492 14.62 13.52 21.62
CA GLU A 492 14.17 12.14 21.73
C GLU A 492 14.74 11.28 20.61
N ILE A 493 14.63 11.74 19.35
CA ILE A 493 15.22 11.08 18.19
C ILE A 493 16.74 10.96 18.36
N LYS A 494 17.41 12.05 18.78
CA LYS A 494 18.84 12.04 19.02
C LYS A 494 19.24 10.99 20.04
N ALA A 495 18.60 10.97 21.20
CA ALA A 495 18.86 9.99 22.25
C ALA A 495 18.61 8.54 21.80
N ALA A 496 17.54 8.29 21.01
CA ALA A 496 17.25 6.98 20.46
C ALA A 496 18.33 6.51 19.47
N VAL A 497 18.79 7.40 18.61
CA VAL A 497 19.88 7.08 17.66
C VAL A 497 21.20 6.89 18.41
N GLU A 498 21.58 7.74 19.38
CA GLU A 498 22.80 7.61 20.17
C GLU A 498 22.86 6.28 20.95
N THR A 499 21.73 5.79 21.44
CA THR A 499 21.66 4.54 22.21
C THR A 499 21.61 3.28 21.34
N THR A 500 21.33 3.38 20.06
CA THR A 500 21.33 2.25 19.10
C THR A 500 22.72 1.65 18.98
N ASP A 501 22.85 0.32 19.07
CA ASP A 501 24.17 -0.36 19.04
C ASP A 501 24.89 -0.21 17.71
N GLY A 502 24.19 -0.41 16.60
CA GLY A 502 24.77 -0.33 15.26
C GLY A 502 23.90 0.46 14.27
N VAL A 503 24.50 1.40 13.55
CA VAL A 503 23.85 2.13 12.46
C VAL A 503 24.52 1.75 11.14
N LEU A 504 23.75 1.18 10.22
CA LEU A 504 24.18 0.73 8.90
C LEU A 504 24.13 1.89 7.91
N GLN A 505 25.25 2.19 7.28
CA GLN A 505 25.37 3.24 6.30
C GLN A 505 25.70 2.68 4.92
N PRO A 506 24.74 2.66 3.97
CA PRO A 506 25.03 2.31 2.58
C PRO A 506 25.82 3.42 1.88
N THR A 507 26.88 3.03 1.19
CA THR A 507 27.78 3.95 0.48
C THR A 507 27.76 3.78 -1.05
N CYS A 508 27.25 2.66 -1.56
CA CYS A 508 27.14 2.39 -3.00
C CYS A 508 25.69 2.03 -3.44
N PRO A 509 25.21 2.64 -4.48
CA PRO A 509 25.62 3.97 -4.91
C PRO A 509 25.18 5.00 -3.88
N ALA A 510 25.97 6.05 -3.69
CA ALA A 510 25.50 7.19 -2.93
C ALA A 510 24.30 7.81 -3.68
N THR A 511 23.20 8.06 -2.96
CA THR A 511 22.04 8.78 -3.49
C THR A 511 21.82 10.07 -2.71
N SER A 512 21.08 11.02 -3.29
CA SER A 512 20.76 12.28 -2.63
C SER A 512 20.06 12.05 -1.29
N ALA A 513 19.14 11.08 -1.23
CA ALA A 513 18.43 10.74 0.00
C ALA A 513 19.34 10.13 1.08
N ARG A 514 20.25 9.21 0.72
CA ARG A 514 21.21 8.62 1.65
C ARG A 514 22.18 9.66 2.24
N LEU A 515 22.62 10.62 1.42
CA LEU A 515 23.46 11.73 1.89
C LEU A 515 22.69 12.65 2.85
N ALA A 516 21.44 12.99 2.50
CA ALA A 516 20.60 13.83 3.35
C ALA A 516 20.24 13.14 4.67
N LEU A 517 19.94 11.83 4.67
CA LEU A 517 19.72 11.06 5.90
C LEU A 517 20.98 11.08 6.80
N ARG A 518 22.16 10.89 6.22
CA ARG A 518 23.41 10.97 6.99
C ARG A 518 23.59 12.36 7.62
N GLU A 519 23.25 13.43 6.89
CA GLU A 519 23.31 14.81 7.38
C GLU A 519 22.32 15.09 8.51
N ILE A 520 21.05 14.63 8.36
CA ILE A 520 20.01 14.78 9.40
C ILE A 520 20.45 14.15 10.73
N TYR A 521 21.05 12.97 10.67
CA TYR A 521 21.46 12.23 11.87
C TYR A 521 22.91 12.51 12.30
N ASP A 522 23.62 13.46 11.67
CA ASP A 522 25.05 13.68 11.90
C ASP A 522 25.40 13.93 13.37
N ASP A 523 24.66 14.80 14.04
CA ASP A 523 24.87 15.14 15.47
C ASP A 523 24.79 13.92 16.42
N ALA A 524 23.98 12.92 16.09
CA ALA A 524 23.84 11.69 16.88
C ALA A 524 24.88 10.60 16.49
N LEU A 525 25.64 10.83 15.41
CA LEU A 525 26.54 9.84 14.84
C LEU A 525 28.03 10.22 14.92
N GLN A 526 28.37 11.42 15.43
CA GLN A 526 29.72 11.96 15.41
C GLN A 526 30.73 11.11 16.19
N ASP A 527 30.36 10.58 17.35
CA ASP A 527 31.24 9.84 18.24
C ASP A 527 31.34 8.34 17.93
N ARG A 528 30.69 7.87 16.86
CA ARG A 528 30.63 6.46 16.52
C ARG A 528 31.89 5.97 15.83
N GLU A 529 32.33 4.76 16.20
CA GLU A 529 33.40 4.07 15.51
C GLU A 529 32.90 3.52 14.16
N VAL A 530 33.60 3.84 13.09
CA VAL A 530 33.26 3.42 11.73
C VAL A 530 34.00 2.12 11.40
N VAL A 531 33.25 1.06 11.20
CA VAL A 531 33.73 -0.25 10.74
C VAL A 531 33.24 -0.48 9.32
N GLN A 532 34.13 -0.70 8.38
CA GLN A 532 33.78 -1.09 7.03
C GLN A 532 33.41 -2.57 7.01
N LEU A 533 32.14 -2.90 6.74
CA LEU A 533 31.65 -4.28 6.62
C LEU A 533 32.01 -4.90 5.27
N ASP A 534 31.82 -4.12 4.20
CA ASP A 534 32.15 -4.45 2.82
C ASP A 534 32.44 -3.14 2.03
N PRO A 535 32.77 -3.19 0.72
CA PRO A 535 33.04 -1.98 -0.06
C PRO A 535 31.88 -0.97 -0.10
N CYS A 536 30.63 -1.42 0.09
CA CYS A 536 29.40 -0.65 -0.06
C CYS A 536 28.69 -0.33 1.24
N TRP A 537 29.14 -0.86 2.39
CA TRP A 537 28.45 -0.68 3.67
C TRP A 537 29.41 -0.43 4.83
N ASN A 538 29.11 0.59 5.61
CA ASN A 538 29.73 0.86 6.89
C ASN A 538 28.78 0.52 8.03
N LEU A 539 29.35 0.05 9.15
CA LEU A 539 28.68 -0.08 10.45
C LEU A 539 29.23 1.01 11.36
N LEU A 540 28.38 1.90 11.83
CA LEU A 540 28.68 2.94 12.79
C LEU A 540 28.34 2.41 14.18
N LEU A 541 29.34 1.99 14.94
CA LEU A 541 29.18 1.36 16.26
C LEU A 541 29.00 2.40 17.36
N ARG A 542 28.15 2.11 18.33
CA ARG A 542 28.04 2.88 19.55
C ARG A 542 29.36 2.83 20.34
N PRO A 543 29.84 3.97 20.88
CA PRO A 543 31.07 4.01 21.67
C PRO A 543 31.05 3.01 22.83
N GLY A 544 32.17 2.32 23.05
CA GLY A 544 32.35 1.38 24.17
C GLY A 544 31.81 -0.04 23.95
N LEU A 545 31.28 -0.39 22.79
CA LEU A 545 30.88 -1.76 22.47
C LEU A 545 32.08 -2.67 22.21
N LEU A 546 33.13 -2.17 21.56
CA LEU A 546 34.39 -2.90 21.42
C LEU A 546 35.21 -2.74 22.70
N LYS A 547 35.54 -3.83 23.34
CA LYS A 547 36.54 -3.82 24.42
C LYS A 547 37.90 -3.53 23.78
N LYS A 548 38.53 -2.42 24.17
CA LYS A 548 39.91 -2.11 23.81
C LYS A 548 40.87 -3.12 24.38
#